data_6ff4102fb3c8b064f35bcf66a7eae316
#
_entry.id   6ff4102fb3c8b064f35bcf66a7eae316
#
_cell.length_a   1.000
_cell.length_b   1.000
_cell.length_c   1.000
_cell.angle_alpha   90.00
_cell.angle_beta   90.00
_cell.angle_gamma   90.00
#
_symmetry.space_group_name_H-M   'P 1'
#
loop_
_entity.id
_entity.type
_entity.pdbx_description
1 polymer ?
#
loop_
_entity_poly.entity_id
_entity_poly.type
_entity_poly.pdbx_seq_one_letter_code
_entity_poly.pdbx_strand_id
1 'polypeptide(L)'
;MSYVEEKNKVEKSFLYLVATPIGNLSDITERAMKVLSEVDFVAAEDTRNSGLLLSRLGIKKPMVSYHDHNRAERGPEIIERLKSGESCALISDAGMPAISDPGEDLVALCAKEGVGVSIIPGACAAVSALALSGLSTRRFAFEGFLPPSGKERKKRLTDIAKEERTLIIYEAPHRLKKTLAEFSEYFGGDRRISLCRELTKLNEEVLRMTVSSACAYYEITEPRGEYVLVIEGVPEATEEDVAVDIAARAEALMAE
;
A
#
# COMPACT_ATOMS: atom_id res chain seq x y z
N MET A 1 10.14 23.06 15.94
CA MET A 1 8.90 22.37 16.38
C MET A 1 8.93 22.28 17.89
N SER A 2 7.99 22.88 18.61
CA SER A 2 7.86 22.65 20.05
C SER A 2 7.06 21.37 20.25
N TYR A 3 7.68 20.34 20.80
CA TYR A 3 7.02 19.10 21.24
C TYR A 3 6.31 19.38 22.58
N VAL A 4 5.17 20.13 22.53
CA VAL A 4 4.60 20.68 23.77
C VAL A 4 3.59 19.76 24.44
N GLU A 5 2.90 18.88 23.70
CA GLU A 5 2.04 17.84 24.30
C GLU A 5 1.90 16.67 23.33
N GLU A 6 2.16 15.45 23.81
CA GLU A 6 1.99 14.23 23.04
C GLU A 6 0.59 13.65 23.30
N LYS A 7 -0.16 13.36 22.22
CA LYS A 7 -1.44 12.63 22.30
C LYS A 7 -1.16 11.14 22.54
N ASN A 8 -0.77 10.78 23.76
CA ASN A 8 -0.32 9.44 24.15
C ASN A 8 -1.34 8.64 24.95
N LYS A 9 -2.49 9.22 25.30
CA LYS A 9 -3.53 8.54 26.09
C LYS A 9 -4.50 7.82 25.16
N VAL A 10 -4.77 6.55 25.44
CA VAL A 10 -5.86 5.82 24.79
C VAL A 10 -7.20 6.33 25.34
N GLU A 11 -8.07 6.78 24.44
CA GLU A 11 -9.40 7.26 24.73
C GLU A 11 -10.41 6.12 24.59
N LYS A 12 -11.45 6.13 25.42
CA LYS A 12 -12.58 5.22 25.27
C LYS A 12 -13.42 5.59 24.05
N SER A 13 -14.13 4.61 23.51
CA SER A 13 -14.97 4.79 22.31
C SER A 13 -14.19 5.23 21.07
N PHE A 14 -12.93 4.79 20.95
CA PHE A 14 -12.05 5.13 19.84
C PHE A 14 -11.56 3.89 19.10
N LEU A 15 -11.50 4.00 17.77
CA LEU A 15 -10.77 3.09 16.90
C LEU A 15 -9.38 3.67 16.61
N TYR A 16 -8.34 2.87 16.83
CA TYR A 16 -6.95 3.22 16.51
C TYR A 16 -6.46 2.37 15.33
N LEU A 17 -6.14 3.01 14.21
CA LEU A 17 -5.43 2.35 13.12
C LEU A 17 -3.95 2.29 13.47
N VAL A 18 -3.41 1.10 13.70
CA VAL A 18 -2.05 0.94 14.18
C VAL A 18 -1.19 0.25 13.12
N ALA A 19 -0.19 0.96 12.61
CA ALA A 19 0.78 0.38 11.69
C ALA A 19 1.63 -0.68 12.40
N THR A 20 1.80 -1.82 11.74
CA THR A 20 2.65 -2.93 12.16
C THR A 20 3.92 -3.02 11.32
N PRO A 21 4.96 -3.71 11.78
CA PRO A 21 6.19 -3.90 10.99
C PRO A 21 5.93 -4.61 9.65
N ILE A 22 6.68 -4.22 8.61
CA ILE A 22 6.62 -4.84 7.27
C ILE A 22 7.72 -5.89 7.04
N GLY A 23 8.49 -6.20 8.09
CA GLY A 23 9.58 -7.18 8.00
C GLY A 23 10.58 -7.10 9.13
N ASN A 24 10.74 -5.94 9.76
CA ASN A 24 11.65 -5.73 10.86
C ASN A 24 10.86 -5.32 12.12
N LEU A 25 10.90 -6.16 13.14
CA LEU A 25 10.16 -5.91 14.38
C LEU A 25 10.55 -4.59 15.06
N SER A 26 11.78 -4.11 14.86
CA SER A 26 12.26 -2.83 15.41
C SER A 26 11.63 -1.60 14.78
N ASP A 27 10.88 -1.75 13.67
CA ASP A 27 10.15 -0.65 13.04
C ASP A 27 8.81 -0.34 13.74
N ILE A 28 8.42 -1.13 14.75
CA ILE A 28 7.27 -0.81 15.60
C ILE A 28 7.56 0.44 16.42
N THR A 29 6.64 1.39 16.42
CA THR A 29 6.83 2.60 17.22
C THR A 29 6.48 2.38 18.70
N GLU A 30 7.13 3.13 19.60
CA GLU A 30 6.78 3.11 21.04
C GLU A 30 5.31 3.42 21.27
N ARG A 31 4.74 4.35 20.49
CA ARG A 31 3.33 4.71 20.58
C ARG A 31 2.43 3.58 20.10
N ALA A 32 2.83 2.81 19.08
CA ALA A 32 2.10 1.61 18.65
C ALA A 32 2.08 0.55 19.76
N MET A 33 3.22 0.26 20.37
CA MET A 33 3.30 -0.68 21.50
C MET A 33 2.42 -0.24 22.65
N LYS A 34 2.45 1.04 23.01
CA LYS A 34 1.63 1.60 24.08
C LYS A 34 0.13 1.45 23.76
N VAL A 35 -0.32 1.88 22.58
CA VAL A 35 -1.74 1.78 22.19
C VAL A 35 -2.20 0.33 22.18
N LEU A 36 -1.43 -0.59 21.58
CA LEU A 36 -1.74 -2.02 21.56
C LEU A 36 -1.83 -2.62 22.97
N SER A 37 -1.04 -2.10 23.91
CA SER A 37 -1.07 -2.56 25.32
C SER A 37 -2.22 -1.98 26.13
N GLU A 38 -2.77 -0.81 25.76
CA GLU A 38 -3.79 -0.09 26.53
C GLU A 38 -5.23 -0.25 26.02
N VAL A 39 -5.43 -0.51 24.69
CA VAL A 39 -6.80 -0.75 24.14
C VAL A 39 -7.48 -1.96 24.80
N ASP A 40 -8.80 -1.98 24.77
CA ASP A 40 -9.57 -3.09 25.35
C ASP A 40 -9.49 -4.35 24.48
N PHE A 41 -9.43 -4.21 23.15
CA PHE A 41 -9.25 -5.33 22.23
C PHE A 41 -8.59 -4.92 20.92
N VAL A 42 -8.17 -5.91 20.13
CA VAL A 42 -7.54 -5.73 18.82
C VAL A 42 -8.40 -6.39 17.75
N ALA A 43 -8.73 -5.65 16.70
CA ALA A 43 -9.27 -6.17 15.46
C ALA A 43 -8.10 -6.47 14.51
N ALA A 44 -8.02 -7.69 14.00
CA ALA A 44 -6.88 -8.17 13.23
C ALA A 44 -7.33 -8.94 11.98
N GLU A 45 -6.60 -8.77 10.89
CA GLU A 45 -6.84 -9.48 9.63
C GLU A 45 -6.69 -11.00 9.82
N ASP A 46 -5.53 -11.45 10.27
CA ASP A 46 -5.29 -12.81 10.75
C ASP A 46 -4.90 -12.80 12.23
N THR A 47 -5.79 -13.29 13.09
CA THR A 47 -5.57 -13.33 14.53
C THR A 47 -4.41 -14.23 14.95
N ARG A 48 -3.97 -15.18 14.11
CA ARG A 48 -2.82 -16.07 14.37
C ARG A 48 -1.52 -15.30 14.17
N ASN A 49 -1.37 -14.60 13.05
CA ASN A 49 -0.21 -13.78 12.73
C ASN A 49 -0.08 -12.62 13.73
N SER A 50 -1.18 -11.92 13.95
CA SER A 50 -1.26 -10.81 14.91
C SER A 50 -1.00 -11.28 16.35
N GLY A 51 -1.49 -12.46 16.73
CA GLY A 51 -1.20 -13.06 18.04
C GLY A 51 0.29 -13.35 18.25
N LEU A 52 0.97 -13.81 17.20
CA LEU A 52 2.42 -14.01 17.24
C LEU A 52 3.18 -12.67 17.38
N LEU A 53 2.76 -11.63 16.64
CA LEU A 53 3.33 -10.29 16.76
C LEU A 53 3.16 -9.75 18.18
N LEU A 54 1.92 -9.72 18.71
CA LEU A 54 1.63 -9.24 20.05
C LEU A 54 2.42 -10.01 21.12
N SER A 55 2.52 -11.34 20.98
CA SER A 55 3.31 -12.18 21.89
C SER A 55 4.79 -11.79 21.89
N ARG A 56 5.40 -11.53 20.72
CA ARG A 56 6.79 -11.06 20.61
C ARG A 56 7.01 -9.69 21.23
N LEU A 57 5.99 -8.84 21.25
CA LEU A 57 6.00 -7.53 21.89
C LEU A 57 5.66 -7.60 23.38
N GLY A 58 5.41 -8.80 23.94
CA GLY A 58 5.01 -8.97 25.34
C GLY A 58 3.60 -8.50 25.65
N ILE A 59 2.75 -8.34 24.63
CA ILE A 59 1.39 -7.82 24.76
C ILE A 59 0.39 -8.99 24.69
N LYS A 60 -0.57 -9.01 25.61
CA LYS A 60 -1.67 -9.97 25.62
C LYS A 60 -3.00 -9.24 25.62
N LYS A 61 -3.78 -9.36 24.54
CA LYS A 61 -5.08 -8.70 24.33
C LYS A 61 -6.13 -9.64 23.75
N PRO A 62 -7.40 -9.45 24.09
CA PRO A 62 -8.48 -10.06 23.34
C PRO A 62 -8.41 -9.63 21.87
N MET A 63 -8.63 -10.56 20.95
CA MET A 63 -8.62 -10.29 19.52
C MET A 63 -9.93 -10.70 18.87
N VAL A 64 -10.35 -9.93 17.87
CA VAL A 64 -11.43 -10.26 16.95
C VAL A 64 -10.87 -10.29 15.53
N SER A 65 -11.33 -11.25 14.75
CA SER A 65 -10.96 -11.32 13.33
C SER A 65 -11.74 -10.26 12.55
N TYR A 66 -11.06 -9.48 11.69
CA TYR A 66 -11.65 -8.49 10.80
C TYR A 66 -10.94 -8.51 9.45
N HIS A 67 -11.58 -9.09 8.44
CA HIS A 67 -11.04 -9.26 7.08
C HIS A 67 -12.16 -9.11 6.04
N ASP A 68 -11.84 -9.05 4.76
CA ASP A 68 -12.79 -8.81 3.67
C ASP A 68 -14.01 -9.73 3.66
N HIS A 69 -13.85 -10.99 4.10
CA HIS A 69 -14.94 -11.97 4.08
C HIS A 69 -15.92 -11.86 5.26
N ASN A 70 -15.52 -11.19 6.36
CA ASN A 70 -16.38 -11.07 7.56
C ASN A 70 -16.73 -9.62 7.94
N ARG A 71 -16.23 -8.62 7.22
CA ARG A 71 -16.37 -7.19 7.54
C ARG A 71 -17.81 -6.74 7.70
N ALA A 72 -18.74 -7.31 6.91
CA ALA A 72 -20.15 -6.96 6.96
C ALA A 72 -20.82 -7.37 8.29
N GLU A 73 -20.36 -8.44 8.92
CA GLU A 73 -20.83 -8.92 10.22
C GLU A 73 -20.05 -8.28 11.37
N ARG A 74 -18.73 -8.28 11.29
CA ARG A 74 -17.84 -7.84 12.36
C ARG A 74 -17.77 -6.32 12.51
N GLY A 75 -17.95 -5.56 11.44
CA GLY A 75 -17.95 -4.10 11.50
C GLY A 75 -18.99 -3.56 12.50
N PRO A 76 -20.28 -3.89 12.36
CA PRO A 76 -21.29 -3.50 13.34
C PRO A 76 -21.01 -3.95 14.77
N GLU A 77 -20.51 -5.17 14.99
CA GLU A 77 -20.15 -5.65 16.33
C GLU A 77 -19.03 -4.79 16.96
N ILE A 78 -18.00 -4.44 16.20
CA ILE A 78 -16.93 -3.56 16.66
C ILE A 78 -17.48 -2.17 17.02
N ILE A 79 -18.36 -1.61 16.19
CA ILE A 79 -19.01 -0.31 16.46
C ILE A 79 -19.83 -0.34 17.75
N GLU A 80 -20.60 -1.37 18.00
CA GLU A 80 -21.37 -1.50 19.24
C GLU A 80 -20.48 -1.54 20.47
N ARG A 81 -19.38 -2.27 20.42
CA ARG A 81 -18.38 -2.31 21.50
C ARG A 81 -17.74 -0.94 21.73
N LEU A 82 -17.36 -0.23 20.65
CA LEU A 82 -16.82 1.12 20.74
C LEU A 82 -17.84 2.09 21.37
N LYS A 83 -19.11 2.03 20.95
CA LYS A 83 -20.21 2.83 21.54
C LYS A 83 -20.46 2.51 23.02
N SER A 84 -20.20 1.28 23.43
CA SER A 84 -20.33 0.88 24.85
C SER A 84 -19.17 1.37 25.75
N GLY A 85 -18.19 2.06 25.17
CA GLY A 85 -17.05 2.64 25.90
C GLY A 85 -15.76 1.84 25.84
N GLU A 86 -15.69 0.76 25.04
CA GLU A 86 -14.44 0.06 24.75
C GLU A 86 -13.59 0.84 23.73
N SER A 87 -12.31 0.56 23.68
CA SER A 87 -11.35 1.05 22.70
C SER A 87 -10.80 -0.11 21.89
N CYS A 88 -10.56 0.10 20.58
CA CYS A 88 -10.08 -0.93 19.66
C CYS A 88 -8.85 -0.46 18.90
N ALA A 89 -7.87 -1.34 18.71
CA ALA A 89 -6.83 -1.17 17.70
C ALA A 89 -7.13 -2.06 16.49
N LEU A 90 -7.15 -1.49 15.29
CA LEU A 90 -7.16 -2.23 14.03
C LEU A 90 -5.73 -2.36 13.53
N ILE A 91 -5.32 -3.60 13.25
CA ILE A 91 -4.02 -3.94 12.65
C ILE A 91 -4.22 -4.86 11.44
N SER A 92 -3.36 -4.74 10.44
CA SER A 92 -3.21 -5.70 9.34
C SER A 92 -2.03 -6.64 9.60
N ASP A 93 -1.84 -7.62 8.74
CA ASP A 93 -0.72 -8.57 8.85
C ASP A 93 0.64 -7.88 8.74
N ALA A 94 0.73 -6.79 7.93
CA ALA A 94 1.96 -6.01 7.78
C ALA A 94 1.67 -4.57 7.32
N GLY A 95 2.28 -3.59 7.97
CA GLY A 95 2.22 -2.19 7.55
C GLY A 95 1.00 -1.42 8.06
N MET A 96 0.52 -0.49 7.25
CA MET A 96 -0.57 0.42 7.58
C MET A 96 -1.93 -0.23 7.24
N PRO A 97 -2.80 -0.49 8.23
CA PRO A 97 -4.14 -1.01 7.96
C PRO A 97 -4.96 -0.04 7.09
N ALA A 98 -5.94 -0.56 6.39
CA ALA A 98 -6.79 0.13 5.42
C ALA A 98 -6.09 0.61 4.13
N ILE A 99 -4.81 0.29 3.92
CA ILE A 99 -4.08 0.60 2.69
C ILE A 99 -3.70 -0.71 1.98
N SER A 100 -4.50 -1.14 1.02
CA SER A 100 -4.49 -2.48 0.41
C SER A 100 -4.78 -3.63 1.37
N ASP A 101 -5.29 -3.31 2.54
CA ASP A 101 -5.64 -4.19 3.64
C ASP A 101 -7.06 -3.86 4.14
N PRO A 102 -7.71 -4.75 4.90
CA PRO A 102 -9.01 -4.48 5.50
C PRO A 102 -9.00 -3.27 6.42
N GLY A 103 -10.09 -2.47 6.43
CA GLY A 103 -10.25 -1.37 7.39
C GLY A 103 -10.89 -0.10 6.84
N GLU A 104 -10.84 0.16 5.54
CA GLU A 104 -11.46 1.34 4.91
C GLU A 104 -12.94 1.45 5.27
N ASP A 105 -13.66 0.36 5.15
CA ASP A 105 -15.09 0.25 5.46
C ASP A 105 -15.38 0.41 6.96
N LEU A 106 -14.50 -0.07 7.85
CA LEU A 106 -14.64 0.15 9.29
C LEU A 106 -14.44 1.63 9.66
N VAL A 107 -13.47 2.29 9.04
CA VAL A 107 -13.28 3.74 9.22
C VAL A 107 -14.49 4.52 8.72
N ALA A 108 -15.01 4.16 7.54
CA ALA A 108 -16.24 4.78 7.00
C ALA A 108 -17.44 4.55 7.92
N LEU A 109 -17.56 3.35 8.49
CA LEU A 109 -18.62 3.03 9.45
C LEU A 109 -18.46 3.82 10.76
N CYS A 110 -17.25 3.96 11.30
CA CYS A 110 -16.98 4.81 12.46
C CYS A 110 -17.41 6.26 12.20
N ALA A 111 -17.05 6.81 11.03
CA ALA A 111 -17.42 8.18 10.65
C ALA A 111 -18.94 8.36 10.59
N LYS A 112 -19.66 7.38 10.01
CA LYS A 112 -21.12 7.38 9.93
C LYS A 112 -21.79 7.33 11.30
N GLU A 113 -21.21 6.56 12.22
CA GLU A 113 -21.78 6.29 13.55
C GLU A 113 -21.27 7.26 14.64
N GLY A 114 -20.44 8.27 14.27
CA GLY A 114 -19.91 9.26 15.19
C GLY A 114 -18.85 8.71 16.16
N VAL A 115 -18.22 7.58 15.83
CA VAL A 115 -17.15 6.97 16.62
C VAL A 115 -15.82 7.63 16.26
N GLY A 116 -15.03 8.01 17.27
CA GLY A 116 -13.71 8.60 17.08
C GLY A 116 -12.72 7.64 16.46
N VAL A 117 -11.93 8.13 15.48
CA VAL A 117 -10.84 7.36 14.85
C VAL A 117 -9.53 8.13 15.00
N SER A 118 -8.46 7.42 15.33
CA SER A 118 -7.11 7.98 15.40
C SER A 118 -6.12 7.06 14.69
N ILE A 119 -5.00 7.63 14.23
CA ILE A 119 -3.96 6.87 13.54
C ILE A 119 -2.67 6.86 14.35
N ILE A 120 -2.03 5.71 14.37
CA ILE A 120 -0.68 5.50 14.90
C ILE A 120 0.22 5.19 13.71
N PRO A 121 0.89 6.22 13.14
CA PRO A 121 1.71 6.04 11.96
C PRO A 121 2.90 5.13 12.23
N GLY A 122 3.36 4.46 11.20
CA GLY A 122 4.52 3.57 11.25
C GLY A 122 4.92 3.10 9.85
N ALA A 123 5.41 1.87 9.75
CA ALA A 123 5.90 1.31 8.51
C ALA A 123 4.82 1.28 7.41
N CYS A 124 5.23 1.69 6.21
CA CYS A 124 4.39 1.66 5.01
C CYS A 124 5.27 1.35 3.80
N ALA A 125 5.10 0.18 3.21
CA ALA A 125 5.93 -0.29 2.11
C ALA A 125 5.87 0.62 0.88
N ALA A 126 4.69 1.14 0.53
CA ALA A 126 4.47 2.01 -0.63
C ALA A 126 5.32 3.29 -0.56
N VAL A 127 5.23 4.03 0.55
CA VAL A 127 5.95 5.31 0.72
C VAL A 127 7.45 5.06 0.93
N SER A 128 7.82 3.99 1.62
CA SER A 128 9.23 3.61 1.80
C SER A 128 9.89 3.27 0.46
N ALA A 129 9.22 2.48 -0.38
CA ALA A 129 9.69 2.17 -1.72
C ALA A 129 9.83 3.42 -2.60
N LEU A 130 8.83 4.32 -2.57
CA LEU A 130 8.89 5.59 -3.30
C LEU A 130 10.12 6.41 -2.90
N ALA A 131 10.38 6.54 -1.60
CA ALA A 131 11.54 7.27 -1.09
C ALA A 131 12.87 6.66 -1.54
N LEU A 132 12.94 5.32 -1.66
CA LEU A 132 14.11 4.58 -2.10
C LEU A 132 14.25 4.51 -3.62
N SER A 133 13.21 4.77 -4.38
CA SER A 133 13.13 4.49 -5.83
C SER A 133 14.13 5.28 -6.68
N GLY A 134 14.48 6.49 -6.26
CA GLY A 134 15.23 7.45 -7.09
C GLY A 134 14.40 8.09 -8.21
N LEU A 135 13.07 7.92 -8.18
CA LEU A 135 12.11 8.56 -9.06
C LEU A 135 11.47 9.77 -8.38
N SER A 136 10.69 10.56 -9.12
CA SER A 136 10.03 11.74 -8.57
C SER A 136 9.05 11.37 -7.45
N THR A 137 9.21 12.02 -6.30
CA THR A 137 8.32 11.87 -5.14
C THR A 137 7.29 12.99 -5.03
N ARG A 138 7.32 13.98 -5.94
CA ARG A 138 6.47 15.19 -5.85
C ARG A 138 4.99 14.88 -6.05
N ARG A 139 4.68 14.06 -7.05
CA ARG A 139 3.32 13.60 -7.37
C ARG A 139 3.39 12.11 -7.64
N PHE A 140 2.58 11.33 -6.97
CA PHE A 140 2.53 9.88 -7.16
C PHE A 140 1.09 9.37 -7.07
N ALA A 141 0.87 8.18 -7.61
CA ALA A 141 -0.38 7.44 -7.52
C ALA A 141 -0.09 6.04 -6.98
N PHE A 142 -0.84 5.63 -5.98
CA PHE A 142 -0.79 4.29 -5.41
C PHE A 142 -1.90 3.45 -6.01
N GLU A 143 -1.53 2.34 -6.64
CA GLU A 143 -2.43 1.45 -7.37
C GLU A 143 -2.77 0.15 -6.59
N GLY A 144 -2.05 -0.10 -5.49
CA GLY A 144 -2.17 -1.36 -4.76
C GLY A 144 -1.79 -2.55 -5.65
N PHE A 145 -2.52 -3.65 -5.55
CA PHE A 145 -2.35 -4.80 -6.42
C PHE A 145 -3.18 -4.66 -7.69
N LEU A 146 -2.56 -4.84 -8.85
CA LEU A 146 -3.30 -4.91 -10.11
C LEU A 146 -4.25 -6.13 -10.14
N PRO A 147 -5.42 -6.02 -10.78
CA PRO A 147 -6.31 -7.16 -10.97
C PRO A 147 -5.55 -8.38 -11.51
N PRO A 148 -5.86 -9.61 -11.07
CA PRO A 148 -5.03 -10.79 -11.38
C PRO A 148 -4.99 -11.14 -12.87
N SER A 149 -6.08 -10.89 -13.61
CA SER A 149 -6.20 -11.21 -15.02
C SER A 149 -7.46 -10.60 -15.67
N GLY A 150 -7.67 -10.84 -16.95
CA GLY A 150 -8.91 -10.54 -17.65
C GLY A 150 -9.04 -9.09 -18.13
N LYS A 151 -10.27 -8.69 -18.43
CA LYS A 151 -10.58 -7.37 -19.02
C LYS A 151 -10.25 -6.22 -18.07
N GLU A 152 -10.50 -6.40 -16.77
CA GLU A 152 -10.22 -5.39 -15.75
C GLU A 152 -8.72 -5.07 -15.65
N ARG A 153 -7.86 -6.11 -15.67
CA ARG A 153 -6.42 -5.91 -15.67
C ARG A 153 -5.94 -5.15 -16.92
N LYS A 154 -6.41 -5.55 -18.10
CA LYS A 154 -6.06 -4.87 -19.36
C LYS A 154 -6.51 -3.41 -19.35
N LYS A 155 -7.75 -3.16 -18.91
CA LYS A 155 -8.26 -1.81 -18.77
C LYS A 155 -7.39 -0.99 -17.82
N ARG A 156 -7.06 -1.53 -16.62
CA ARG A 156 -6.23 -0.82 -15.65
C ARG A 156 -4.85 -0.50 -16.20
N LEU A 157 -4.19 -1.46 -16.86
CA LEU A 157 -2.90 -1.24 -17.52
C LEU A 157 -2.97 -0.13 -18.57
N THR A 158 -4.01 -0.11 -19.40
CA THR A 158 -4.24 0.95 -20.38
C THR A 158 -4.42 2.31 -19.73
N ASP A 159 -5.21 2.38 -18.64
CA ASP A 159 -5.49 3.63 -17.94
C ASP A 159 -4.20 4.20 -17.31
N ILE A 160 -3.43 3.37 -16.60
CA ILE A 160 -2.21 3.82 -15.91
C ILE A 160 -0.99 3.97 -16.82
N ALA A 161 -1.03 3.46 -18.07
CA ALA A 161 0.05 3.64 -19.03
C ALA A 161 0.31 5.13 -19.34
N LYS A 162 -0.72 5.95 -19.22
CA LYS A 162 -0.69 7.41 -19.51
C LYS A 162 -0.51 8.26 -18.24
N GLU A 163 -0.30 7.64 -17.09
CA GLU A 163 -0.17 8.35 -15.83
C GLU A 163 1.15 9.14 -15.80
N GLU A 164 1.05 10.43 -15.56
CA GLU A 164 2.19 11.36 -15.46
C GLU A 164 2.87 11.32 -14.09
N ARG A 165 2.12 10.92 -13.06
CA ARG A 165 2.65 10.76 -11.69
C ARG A 165 3.46 9.48 -11.58
N THR A 166 4.40 9.45 -10.65
CA THR A 166 5.09 8.20 -10.30
C THR A 166 4.07 7.19 -9.78
N LEU A 167 4.06 5.99 -10.35
CA LEU A 167 3.17 4.91 -9.96
C LEU A 167 3.82 4.03 -8.90
N ILE A 168 3.02 3.57 -7.93
CA ILE A 168 3.43 2.61 -6.91
C ILE A 168 2.47 1.42 -6.98
N ILE A 169 3.02 0.22 -7.20
CA ILE A 169 2.25 -1.00 -7.38
C ILE A 169 2.83 -2.10 -6.48
N TYR A 170 1.98 -2.81 -5.75
CA TYR A 170 2.35 -4.02 -5.04
C TYR A 170 2.29 -5.23 -5.97
N GLU A 171 3.28 -6.12 -5.87
CA GLU A 171 3.29 -7.32 -6.70
C GLU A 171 3.84 -8.55 -5.97
N ALA A 172 3.20 -9.68 -6.22
CA ALA A 172 3.62 -10.97 -5.71
C ALA A 172 4.68 -11.60 -6.61
N PRO A 173 5.64 -12.37 -6.05
CA PRO A 173 6.75 -12.93 -6.81
C PRO A 173 6.30 -13.81 -7.99
N HIS A 174 5.27 -14.61 -7.80
CA HIS A 174 4.74 -15.51 -8.84
C HIS A 174 4.06 -14.78 -10.01
N ARG A 175 3.75 -13.48 -9.87
CA ARG A 175 3.14 -12.64 -10.92
C ARG A 175 4.15 -11.70 -11.58
N LEU A 176 5.31 -11.47 -10.95
CA LEU A 176 6.24 -10.42 -11.34
C LEU A 176 6.68 -10.52 -12.81
N LYS A 177 7.10 -11.71 -13.28
CA LYS A 177 7.54 -11.90 -14.67
C LYS A 177 6.46 -11.49 -15.68
N LYS A 178 5.22 -11.93 -15.44
CA LYS A 178 4.06 -11.56 -16.27
C LYS A 178 3.80 -10.05 -16.24
N THR A 179 3.83 -9.45 -15.05
CA THR A 179 3.57 -8.03 -14.86
C THR A 179 4.62 -7.17 -15.57
N LEU A 180 5.90 -7.54 -15.51
CA LEU A 180 6.96 -6.84 -16.23
C LEU A 180 6.81 -6.95 -17.75
N ALA A 181 6.43 -8.11 -18.28
CA ALA A 181 6.15 -8.28 -19.72
C ALA A 181 4.98 -7.39 -20.16
N GLU A 182 3.89 -7.33 -19.39
CA GLU A 182 2.78 -6.43 -19.64
C GLU A 182 3.20 -4.95 -19.53
N PHE A 183 4.06 -4.58 -18.58
CA PHE A 183 4.59 -3.21 -18.51
C PHE A 183 5.42 -2.86 -19.74
N SER A 184 6.20 -3.78 -20.28
CA SER A 184 6.93 -3.57 -21.54
C SER A 184 5.97 -3.33 -22.71
N GLU A 185 4.84 -4.05 -22.77
CA GLU A 185 3.81 -3.90 -23.80
C GLU A 185 3.06 -2.57 -23.69
N TYR A 186 2.62 -2.18 -22.46
CA TYR A 186 1.73 -1.04 -22.27
C TYR A 186 2.46 0.28 -22.01
N PHE A 187 3.63 0.24 -21.34
CA PHE A 187 4.37 1.45 -20.92
C PHE A 187 5.62 1.70 -21.76
N GLY A 188 6.04 0.70 -22.55
CA GLY A 188 7.30 0.72 -23.28
C GLY A 188 8.50 0.23 -22.46
N GLY A 189 9.48 -0.34 -23.17
CA GLY A 189 10.65 -0.97 -22.54
C GLY A 189 11.60 0.01 -21.84
N ASP A 190 11.64 1.26 -22.30
CA ASP A 190 12.57 2.29 -21.78
C ASP A 190 12.07 3.00 -20.52
N ARG A 191 10.78 2.78 -20.12
CA ARG A 191 10.23 3.35 -18.90
C ARG A 191 11.06 2.94 -17.68
N ARG A 192 11.47 3.89 -16.87
CA ARG A 192 12.25 3.60 -15.66
C ARG A 192 11.38 2.97 -14.59
N ILE A 193 11.93 1.97 -13.93
CA ILE A 193 11.30 1.24 -12.84
C ILE A 193 12.30 1.00 -11.71
N SER A 194 11.83 1.06 -10.48
CA SER A 194 12.54 0.59 -9.31
C SER A 194 11.78 -0.58 -8.70
N LEU A 195 12.43 -1.73 -8.57
CA LEU A 195 11.89 -2.90 -7.92
C LEU A 195 12.44 -2.95 -6.49
N CYS A 196 11.60 -2.64 -5.51
CA CYS A 196 11.94 -2.71 -4.10
C CYS A 196 11.46 -4.05 -3.57
N ARG A 197 12.39 -4.92 -3.18
CA ARG A 197 12.13 -6.29 -2.73
C ARG A 197 12.45 -6.42 -1.26
N GLU A 198 11.59 -7.13 -0.51
CA GLU A 198 11.84 -7.53 0.88
C GLU A 198 12.27 -6.35 1.78
N LEU A 199 11.60 -5.19 1.64
CA LEU A 199 11.90 -3.96 2.40
C LEU A 199 11.95 -4.25 3.90
N THR A 200 12.95 -3.71 4.57
CA THR A 200 13.27 -3.85 6.00
C THR A 200 13.69 -5.26 6.44
N LYS A 201 13.62 -6.27 5.56
CA LYS A 201 14.01 -7.66 5.84
C LYS A 201 15.50 -7.89 5.55
N LEU A 202 16.00 -9.06 5.97
CA LEU A 202 17.41 -9.43 5.78
C LEU A 202 17.88 -9.39 4.30
N ASN A 203 16.98 -9.69 3.37
CA ASN A 203 17.27 -9.74 1.94
C ASN A 203 16.68 -8.52 1.19
N GLU A 204 16.66 -7.36 1.84
CA GLU A 204 16.25 -6.11 1.21
C GLU A 204 17.10 -5.81 -0.01
N GLU A 205 16.44 -5.49 -1.12
CA GLU A 205 17.10 -5.16 -2.38
C GLU A 205 16.31 -4.10 -3.13
N VAL A 206 17.01 -3.17 -3.76
CA VAL A 206 16.42 -2.12 -4.62
C VAL A 206 17.13 -2.11 -5.96
N LEU A 207 16.45 -2.60 -6.99
CA LEU A 207 16.95 -2.62 -8.37
C LEU A 207 16.32 -1.47 -9.17
N ARG A 208 17.16 -0.56 -9.66
CA ARG A 208 16.76 0.61 -10.47
C ARG A 208 17.22 0.39 -11.90
N MET A 209 16.27 0.29 -12.82
CA MET A 209 16.55 -0.06 -14.22
C MET A 209 15.41 0.39 -15.14
N THR A 210 15.47 0.02 -16.42
CA THR A 210 14.33 0.13 -17.33
C THR A 210 13.45 -1.12 -17.27
N VAL A 211 12.21 -1.03 -17.72
CA VAL A 211 11.29 -2.18 -17.79
C VAL A 211 11.88 -3.32 -18.62
N SER A 212 12.50 -3.02 -19.77
CA SER A 212 13.16 -4.04 -20.62
C SER A 212 14.32 -4.72 -19.90
N SER A 213 15.14 -3.95 -19.18
CA SER A 213 16.23 -4.52 -18.37
C SER A 213 15.69 -5.40 -17.22
N ALA A 214 14.57 -5.02 -16.59
CA ALA A 214 13.92 -5.83 -15.57
C ALA A 214 13.37 -7.14 -16.15
N CYS A 215 12.76 -7.12 -17.33
CA CYS A 215 12.34 -8.34 -18.03
C CYS A 215 13.54 -9.28 -18.25
N ALA A 216 14.62 -8.79 -18.85
CA ALA A 216 15.82 -9.59 -19.10
C ALA A 216 16.44 -10.15 -17.82
N TYR A 217 16.51 -9.37 -16.75
CA TYR A 217 17.03 -9.82 -15.45
C TYR A 217 16.21 -10.98 -14.89
N TYR A 218 14.87 -10.90 -14.94
CA TYR A 218 13.99 -11.94 -14.39
C TYR A 218 13.73 -13.11 -15.36
N GLU A 219 14.25 -13.10 -16.59
CA GLU A 219 14.32 -14.31 -17.43
C GLU A 219 15.23 -15.38 -16.80
N ILE A 220 16.36 -14.94 -16.22
CA ILE A 220 17.39 -15.81 -15.64
C ILE A 220 17.37 -15.86 -14.11
N THR A 221 16.63 -14.94 -13.48
CA THR A 221 16.51 -14.87 -12.01
C THR A 221 15.10 -15.22 -11.58
N GLU A 222 14.96 -16.12 -10.60
CA GLU A 222 13.64 -16.48 -10.07
C GLU A 222 13.17 -15.45 -9.04
N PRO A 223 12.00 -14.79 -9.23
CA PRO A 223 11.47 -13.84 -8.28
C PRO A 223 11.14 -14.51 -6.93
N ARG A 224 11.54 -13.88 -5.83
CA ARG A 224 11.27 -14.34 -4.46
C ARG A 224 10.96 -13.17 -3.54
N GLY A 225 10.15 -13.43 -2.52
CA GLY A 225 9.77 -12.42 -1.54
C GLY A 225 8.66 -11.49 -2.05
N GLU A 226 8.52 -10.34 -1.45
CA GLU A 226 7.47 -9.35 -1.74
C GLU A 226 8.07 -8.15 -2.46
N TYR A 227 7.31 -7.60 -3.40
CA TYR A 227 7.77 -6.51 -4.26
C TYR A 227 6.87 -5.28 -4.15
N VAL A 228 7.52 -4.13 -4.12
CA VAL A 228 6.91 -2.85 -4.47
C VAL A 228 7.57 -2.33 -5.74
N LEU A 229 6.77 -2.13 -6.79
CA LEU A 229 7.21 -1.60 -8.07
C LEU A 229 6.92 -0.11 -8.09
N VAL A 230 7.96 0.69 -8.26
CA VAL A 230 7.83 2.15 -8.43
C VAL A 230 8.19 2.47 -9.86
N ILE A 231 7.24 3.04 -10.63
CA ILE A 231 7.38 3.24 -12.07
C ILE A 231 7.32 4.75 -12.35
N GLU A 232 8.22 5.22 -13.20
CA GLU A 232 8.23 6.61 -13.65
C GLU A 232 6.93 6.97 -14.37
N GLY A 233 6.38 8.15 -14.09
CA GLY A 233 5.28 8.70 -14.85
C GLY A 233 5.65 9.02 -16.31
N VAL A 234 4.66 9.18 -17.18
CA VAL A 234 4.92 9.73 -18.54
C VAL A 234 5.45 11.15 -18.37
N PRO A 235 6.51 11.55 -19.08
CA PRO A 235 6.92 12.95 -19.13
C PRO A 235 5.74 13.84 -19.56
N GLU A 236 5.61 15.00 -18.94
CA GLU A 236 4.66 16.01 -19.43
C GLU A 236 4.99 16.29 -20.90
N ALA A 237 3.95 16.25 -21.75
CA ALA A 237 4.13 16.54 -23.17
C ALA A 237 4.68 17.97 -23.32
N THR A 238 5.76 18.10 -24.05
CA THR A 238 6.33 19.41 -24.35
C THR A 238 5.44 20.14 -25.38
N GLU A 239 5.56 21.47 -25.47
CA GLU A 239 4.84 22.23 -26.50
C GLU A 239 5.14 21.71 -27.92
N GLU A 240 6.35 21.19 -28.15
CA GLU A 240 6.76 20.55 -29.41
C GLU A 240 6.03 19.23 -29.66
N ASP A 241 5.87 18.40 -28.62
CA ASP A 241 5.15 17.12 -28.72
C ASP A 241 3.67 17.36 -29.07
N VAL A 242 3.05 18.37 -28.43
CA VAL A 242 1.68 18.75 -28.70
C VAL A 242 1.52 19.29 -30.12
N ALA A 243 2.47 20.10 -30.62
CA ALA A 243 2.44 20.63 -31.97
C ALA A 243 2.58 19.53 -33.02
N VAL A 244 3.44 18.52 -32.78
CA VAL A 244 3.61 17.36 -33.67
C VAL A 244 2.32 16.49 -33.72
N ASP A 245 1.68 16.25 -32.56
CA ASP A 245 0.43 15.47 -32.52
C ASP A 245 -0.72 16.19 -33.23
N ILE A 246 -0.83 17.54 -33.10
CA ILE A 246 -1.82 18.34 -33.82
C ILE A 246 -1.57 18.29 -35.31
N ALA A 247 -0.32 18.42 -35.77
CA ALA A 247 0.03 18.35 -37.18
C ALA A 247 -0.31 16.97 -37.79
N ALA A 248 0.05 15.88 -37.10
CA ALA A 248 -0.24 14.50 -37.52
C ALA A 248 -1.74 14.24 -37.61
N ARG A 249 -2.53 14.74 -36.66
CA ARG A 249 -4.01 14.63 -36.72
C ARG A 249 -4.63 15.44 -37.86
N ALA A 250 -4.09 16.63 -38.10
CA ALA A 250 -4.53 17.46 -39.22
C ALA A 250 -4.26 16.78 -40.59
N GLU A 251 -3.08 16.19 -40.76
CA GLU A 251 -2.73 15.42 -41.97
C GLU A 251 -3.63 14.20 -42.14
N ALA A 252 -3.94 13.46 -41.09
CA ALA A 252 -4.84 12.30 -41.15
C ALA A 252 -6.26 12.70 -41.58
N LEU A 253 -6.79 13.83 -41.04
CA LEU A 253 -8.11 14.35 -41.42
C LEU A 253 -8.18 14.91 -42.84
N MET A 254 -7.05 15.34 -43.42
CA MET A 254 -6.98 15.78 -44.80
C MET A 254 -6.87 14.63 -45.83
N ALA A 255 -6.53 13.41 -45.35
CA ALA A 255 -6.38 12.22 -46.16
C ALA A 255 -7.66 11.36 -46.28
N GLU A 256 -8.69 11.66 -45.49
CA GLU A 256 -10.06 11.11 -45.54
C GLU A 256 -10.94 11.97 -46.48
#